data_867539918f027f1c9583b13be24877ad
#
_entry.id   867539918f027f1c9583b13be24877ad
#
_cell.length_a   1.000
_cell.length_b   1.000
_cell.length_c   1.000
_cell.angle_alpha   90.00
_cell.angle_beta   90.00
_cell.angle_gamma   90.00
#
_symmetry.space_group_name_H-M   'P 1'
#
loop_
_entity.id
_entity.type
_entity.pdbx_description
1 polymer ?
#
loop_
_entity_poly.entity_id
_entity_poly.type
_entity_poly.pdbx_seq_one_letter_code
_entity_poly.pdbx_strand_id
1 'polypeptide(L)'
;QPEITRAVGTARTRAVADRALANRAASGRTVSAEGSAPQGTRVVTVTAALGAIAGALVLVSSPLWAGQQIPHSAAVGVTVMAVGVFLYALQATMSGVTAGEDRWYLFAAVGGLESAGRLILMFAAALMIPSLAGLEAATVVPMGLWLILALVTVSGRRLWVARADVPARRLTTNILWSFLSSAAAAVLMMGFPNVLKASGAAESEPVVLGTLILAISITRSPIMIPLQAFQGVAVSAFLKQRHRPVAAFIKPAAAVVAVGAVGALAAYLLGPLLFRLIYPPAAGAESAYEAAASGITLGALVFASALLALMTLSGNMALAVNQHRIYLAGWVVAAAVTLSLAFLIPAPLVPRAIVALAVGPVCGFVVHMVGVSLASRTQETHAE
;
A
#
# COMPACT_ATOMS: atom_id res chain seq x y z
N GLN A 1 0.29 1.63 9.33
CA GLN A 1 1.71 1.78 9.71
C GLN A 1 2.14 3.25 9.80
N PRO A 2 1.95 4.15 8.81
CA PRO A 2 2.43 5.54 8.87
C PRO A 2 1.94 6.31 10.09
N GLU A 3 0.67 6.17 10.45
CA GLU A 3 0.10 6.86 11.62
C GLU A 3 0.72 6.38 12.94
N ILE A 4 1.02 5.09 13.06
CA ILE A 4 1.68 4.54 14.24
C ILE A 4 3.10 5.09 14.35
N THR A 5 3.85 5.15 13.23
CA THR A 5 5.18 5.74 13.17
C THR A 5 5.16 7.19 13.64
N ARG A 6 4.21 7.99 13.15
CA ARG A 6 4.01 9.37 13.57
C ARG A 6 3.71 9.48 15.07
N ALA A 7 2.70 8.74 15.54
CA ALA A 7 2.21 8.83 16.91
C ALA A 7 3.28 8.44 17.94
N VAL A 8 4.05 7.38 17.66
CA VAL A 8 5.14 6.92 18.54
C VAL A 8 6.33 7.86 18.44
N GLY A 9 6.71 8.30 17.26
CA GLY A 9 7.81 9.26 17.05
C GLY A 9 7.55 10.58 17.76
N THR A 10 6.33 11.13 17.67
CA THR A 10 5.95 12.36 18.39
C THR A 10 5.95 12.16 19.91
N ALA A 11 5.45 11.03 20.41
CA ALA A 11 5.47 10.71 21.83
C ALA A 11 6.90 10.65 22.37
N ARG A 12 7.82 10.03 21.61
CA ARG A 12 9.24 9.96 21.95
C ARG A 12 9.89 11.34 22.00
N THR A 13 9.67 12.18 20.99
CA THR A 13 10.23 13.54 20.92
C THR A 13 9.77 14.38 22.11
N ARG A 14 8.49 14.29 22.48
CA ARG A 14 7.96 14.96 23.69
C ARG A 14 8.62 14.45 24.95
N ALA A 15 8.73 13.13 25.13
CA ALA A 15 9.37 12.56 26.32
C ALA A 15 10.85 12.97 26.46
N VAL A 16 11.59 13.15 25.37
CA VAL A 16 12.96 13.66 25.37
C VAL A 16 12.97 15.15 25.76
N ALA A 17 12.06 15.96 25.22
CA ALA A 17 11.95 17.37 25.58
C ALA A 17 11.59 17.57 27.07
N ASP A 18 10.61 16.79 27.58
CA ASP A 18 10.20 16.84 28.98
C ASP A 18 11.35 16.46 29.93
N ARG A 19 12.14 15.45 29.59
CA ARG A 19 13.35 15.09 30.35
C ARG A 19 14.40 16.19 30.32
N ALA A 20 14.62 16.85 29.19
CA ALA A 20 15.54 17.96 29.08
C ALA A 20 15.11 19.17 29.93
N LEU A 21 13.80 19.45 29.97
CA LEU A 21 13.21 20.49 30.82
C LEU A 21 13.33 20.13 32.32
N ALA A 22 13.02 18.89 32.68
CA ALA A 22 13.17 18.41 34.06
C ALA A 22 14.62 18.51 34.56
N ASN A 23 15.61 18.14 33.72
CA ASN A 23 17.03 18.27 34.04
C ASN A 23 17.44 19.74 34.17
N ARG A 24 16.91 20.66 33.39
CA ARG A 24 17.14 22.11 33.52
C ARG A 24 16.51 22.69 34.79
N ALA A 25 15.30 22.23 35.16
CA ALA A 25 14.64 22.60 36.39
C ALA A 25 15.45 22.11 37.63
N ALA A 26 15.95 20.88 37.57
CA ALA A 26 16.82 20.31 38.62
C ALA A 26 18.16 21.04 38.75
N SER A 27 18.64 21.74 37.72
CA SER A 27 19.82 22.57 37.71
C SER A 27 19.58 24.04 38.17
N GLY A 28 18.41 24.34 38.77
CA GLY A 28 18.13 25.65 39.39
C GLY A 28 17.67 26.75 38.41
N ARG A 29 17.33 26.43 37.18
CA ARG A 29 16.73 27.38 36.25
C ARG A 29 15.21 27.24 36.27
N THR A 30 14.52 28.32 36.66
CA THR A 30 13.04 28.39 36.65
C THR A 30 12.46 28.13 35.26
N VAL A 31 11.77 27.01 35.09
CA VAL A 31 10.96 26.71 33.93
C VAL A 31 9.57 26.32 34.45
N SER A 32 8.54 27.06 34.07
CA SER A 32 7.16 26.76 34.38
C SER A 32 6.82 25.34 33.88
N ALA A 33 6.58 24.40 34.75
CA ALA A 33 6.15 23.05 34.44
C ALA A 33 4.63 23.10 34.17
N GLU A 34 4.24 23.51 32.98
CA GLU A 34 2.88 23.29 32.48
C GLU A 34 2.85 22.00 31.65
N GLY A 35 2.11 21.03 32.15
CA GLY A 35 1.66 19.89 31.37
C GLY A 35 2.26 18.55 31.77
N SER A 36 1.59 17.87 32.72
CA SER A 36 1.70 16.42 32.86
C SER A 36 1.49 15.77 31.49
N ALA A 37 2.48 15.03 30.99
CA ALA A 37 2.39 14.31 29.73
C ALA A 37 1.09 13.47 29.73
N PRO A 38 0.18 13.62 28.77
CA PRO A 38 -1.01 12.78 28.71
C PRO A 38 -0.54 11.34 28.69
N GLN A 39 -1.11 10.49 29.57
CA GLN A 39 -0.84 9.07 29.59
C GLN A 39 -1.31 8.49 28.25
N GLY A 40 -0.42 8.45 27.27
CA GLY A 40 -0.71 8.02 25.93
C GLY A 40 -1.21 6.57 25.89
N THR A 41 -2.06 6.27 24.93
CA THR A 41 -2.67 4.95 24.78
C THR A 41 -1.63 3.93 24.30
N ARG A 42 -1.68 2.72 24.80
CA ARG A 42 -0.89 1.60 24.27
C ARG A 42 -1.30 1.31 22.84
N VAL A 43 -0.35 1.43 21.91
CA VAL A 43 -0.62 1.27 20.48
C VAL A 43 -1.09 -0.14 20.17
N VAL A 44 -0.46 -1.15 20.79
CA VAL A 44 -0.76 -2.57 20.54
C VAL A 44 -2.21 -2.92 20.90
N THR A 45 -2.76 -2.38 21.98
CA THR A 45 -4.15 -2.68 22.38
C THR A 45 -5.16 -2.18 21.36
N VAL A 46 -4.95 -0.97 20.84
CA VAL A 46 -5.84 -0.38 19.81
C VAL A 46 -5.73 -1.16 18.50
N THR A 47 -4.52 -1.46 18.07
CA THR A 47 -4.31 -2.18 16.79
C THR A 47 -4.70 -3.64 16.86
N ALA A 48 -4.54 -4.31 18.01
CA ALA A 48 -5.05 -5.66 18.22
C ALA A 48 -6.58 -5.71 18.16
N ALA A 49 -7.27 -4.75 18.80
CA ALA A 49 -8.72 -4.64 18.72
C ALA A 49 -9.19 -4.39 17.28
N LEU A 50 -8.56 -3.45 16.57
CA LEU A 50 -8.89 -3.17 15.16
C LEU A 50 -8.58 -4.37 14.24
N GLY A 51 -7.47 -5.06 14.45
CA GLY A 51 -7.11 -6.27 13.72
C GLY A 51 -8.10 -7.42 13.98
N ALA A 52 -8.53 -7.60 15.22
CA ALA A 52 -9.53 -8.60 15.58
C ALA A 52 -10.90 -8.28 14.94
N ILE A 53 -11.32 -7.02 14.95
CA ILE A 53 -12.54 -6.57 14.28
C ILE A 53 -12.43 -6.81 12.77
N ALA A 54 -11.30 -6.46 12.14
CA ALA A 54 -11.09 -6.69 10.71
C ALA A 54 -11.11 -8.18 10.36
N GLY A 55 -10.45 -9.04 11.14
CA GLY A 55 -10.52 -10.49 10.98
C GLY A 55 -11.94 -11.05 11.15
N ALA A 56 -12.70 -10.57 12.15
CA ALA A 56 -14.10 -10.94 12.35
C ALA A 56 -14.97 -10.49 11.17
N LEU A 57 -14.74 -9.30 10.60
CA LEU A 57 -15.43 -8.83 9.40
C LEU A 57 -15.17 -9.73 8.19
N VAL A 58 -13.93 -10.22 8.02
CA VAL A 58 -13.60 -11.21 6.97
C VAL A 58 -14.44 -12.48 7.16
N LEU A 59 -14.52 -13.01 8.39
CA LEU A 59 -15.32 -14.21 8.70
C LEU A 59 -16.81 -13.98 8.44
N VAL A 60 -17.38 -12.89 8.97
CA VAL A 60 -18.82 -12.59 8.88
C VAL A 60 -19.24 -12.27 7.44
N SER A 61 -18.40 -11.60 6.66
CA SER A 61 -18.70 -11.28 5.26
C SER A 61 -18.44 -12.44 4.29
N SER A 62 -17.76 -13.50 4.73
CA SER A 62 -17.34 -14.61 3.86
C SER A 62 -18.47 -15.30 3.07
N PRO A 63 -19.72 -15.43 3.57
CA PRO A 63 -20.80 -16.02 2.78
C PRO A 63 -21.12 -15.26 1.50
N LEU A 64 -20.76 -13.95 1.43
CA LEU A 64 -21.06 -13.11 0.27
C LEU A 64 -20.05 -13.26 -0.88
N TRP A 65 -18.83 -13.72 -0.58
CA TRP A 65 -17.74 -13.71 -1.58
C TRP A 65 -16.90 -14.98 -1.64
N ALA A 66 -16.83 -15.78 -0.54
CA ALA A 66 -15.88 -16.88 -0.46
C ALA A 66 -16.17 -17.99 -1.46
N GLY A 67 -17.44 -18.30 -1.73
CA GLY A 67 -17.82 -19.31 -2.72
C GLY A 67 -17.39 -19.00 -4.14
N GLN A 68 -17.31 -17.71 -4.49
CA GLN A 68 -16.87 -17.27 -5.83
C GLN A 68 -15.35 -17.14 -5.93
N GLN A 69 -14.67 -16.77 -4.84
CA GLN A 69 -13.23 -16.49 -4.85
C GLN A 69 -12.39 -17.71 -4.49
N ILE A 70 -12.87 -18.57 -3.57
CA ILE A 70 -12.15 -19.72 -3.02
C ILE A 70 -13.07 -20.96 -3.03
N PRO A 71 -13.51 -21.46 -4.20
CA PRO A 71 -14.55 -22.49 -4.29
C PRO A 71 -14.16 -23.83 -3.69
N HIS A 72 -12.87 -24.18 -3.65
CA HIS A 72 -12.41 -25.52 -3.24
C HIS A 72 -12.02 -25.64 -1.77
N SER A 73 -11.78 -24.51 -1.07
CA SER A 73 -11.31 -24.47 0.32
C SER A 73 -11.85 -23.29 1.13
N ALA A 74 -13.08 -22.87 0.86
CA ALA A 74 -13.65 -21.63 1.40
C ALA A 74 -13.49 -21.50 2.92
N ALA A 75 -13.78 -22.55 3.70
CA ALA A 75 -13.71 -22.49 5.16
C ALA A 75 -12.26 -22.31 5.65
N VAL A 76 -11.31 -23.05 5.07
CA VAL A 76 -9.89 -22.98 5.42
C VAL A 76 -9.31 -21.66 4.95
N GLY A 77 -9.49 -21.28 3.69
CA GLY A 77 -8.96 -20.05 3.11
C GLY A 77 -9.49 -18.79 3.81
N VAL A 78 -10.78 -18.75 4.17
CA VAL A 78 -11.37 -17.63 4.93
C VAL A 78 -10.78 -17.55 6.34
N THR A 79 -10.58 -18.69 7.02
CA THR A 79 -9.97 -18.70 8.35
C THR A 79 -8.52 -18.25 8.29
N VAL A 80 -7.73 -18.76 7.34
CA VAL A 80 -6.35 -18.35 7.09
C VAL A 80 -6.26 -16.86 6.78
N MET A 81 -7.16 -16.33 5.95
CA MET A 81 -7.22 -14.90 5.64
C MET A 81 -7.55 -14.06 6.88
N ALA A 82 -8.54 -14.46 7.69
CA ALA A 82 -8.92 -13.73 8.90
C ALA A 82 -7.76 -13.67 9.92
N VAL A 83 -7.08 -14.80 10.14
CA VAL A 83 -5.87 -14.87 10.97
C VAL A 83 -4.74 -14.01 10.38
N GLY A 84 -4.54 -14.07 9.06
CA GLY A 84 -3.55 -13.25 8.35
C GLY A 84 -3.78 -11.75 8.52
N VAL A 85 -5.02 -11.29 8.40
CA VAL A 85 -5.39 -9.88 8.63
C VAL A 85 -5.07 -9.44 10.06
N PHE A 86 -5.36 -10.27 11.05
CA PHE A 86 -5.02 -9.98 12.45
C PHE A 86 -3.51 -9.93 12.67
N LEU A 87 -2.76 -10.92 12.19
CA LEU A 87 -1.31 -10.96 12.32
C LEU A 87 -0.64 -9.79 11.59
N TYR A 88 -1.12 -9.45 10.40
CA TYR A 88 -0.62 -8.31 9.64
C TYR A 88 -0.86 -6.96 10.34
N ALA A 89 -2.01 -6.79 10.99
CA ALA A 89 -2.29 -5.58 11.77
C ALA A 89 -1.27 -5.39 12.91
N LEU A 90 -0.90 -6.47 13.60
CA LEU A 90 0.11 -6.44 14.65
C LEU A 90 1.52 -6.26 14.09
N GLN A 91 1.84 -6.89 12.96
CA GLN A 91 3.11 -6.71 12.26
C GLN A 91 3.30 -5.25 11.80
N ALA A 92 2.26 -4.66 11.20
CA ALA A 92 2.27 -3.25 10.82
C ALA A 92 2.46 -2.32 12.03
N THR A 93 1.97 -2.74 13.21
CA THR A 93 2.19 -2.04 14.48
C THR A 93 3.66 -2.12 14.88
N MET A 94 4.27 -3.30 14.87
CA MET A 94 5.70 -3.46 15.17
C MET A 94 6.57 -2.64 14.24
N SER A 95 6.31 -2.70 12.94
CA SER A 95 7.01 -1.88 11.95
C SER A 95 6.81 -0.38 12.20
N GLY A 96 5.61 0.05 12.57
CA GLY A 96 5.31 1.44 12.90
C GLY A 96 6.03 1.92 14.17
N VAL A 97 6.07 1.09 15.21
CA VAL A 97 6.77 1.39 16.47
C VAL A 97 8.29 1.46 16.25
N THR A 98 8.87 0.47 15.56
CA THR A 98 10.32 0.44 15.30
C THR A 98 10.78 1.63 14.45
N ALA A 99 10.00 2.01 13.43
CA ALA A 99 10.27 3.21 12.63
C ALA A 99 10.09 4.50 13.44
N GLY A 100 9.05 4.61 14.29
CA GLY A 100 8.82 5.77 15.16
C GLY A 100 9.88 5.93 16.25
N GLU A 101 10.55 4.84 16.64
CA GLU A 101 11.69 4.85 17.57
C GLU A 101 13.06 4.97 16.89
N ASP A 102 13.11 5.22 15.56
CA ASP A 102 14.34 5.25 14.72
C ASP A 102 15.13 3.94 14.75
N ARG A 103 14.46 2.79 14.95
CA ARG A 103 15.09 1.48 15.00
C ARG A 103 15.04 0.79 13.65
N TRP A 104 15.67 1.40 12.69
CA TRP A 104 15.64 0.97 11.28
C TRP A 104 16.13 -0.46 11.07
N TYR A 105 17.07 -0.94 11.90
CA TYR A 105 17.51 -2.32 11.84
C TYR A 105 16.38 -3.31 12.16
N LEU A 106 15.60 -3.07 13.23
CA LEU A 106 14.45 -3.92 13.54
C LEU A 106 13.32 -3.78 12.54
N PHE A 107 13.09 -2.56 12.05
CA PHE A 107 12.14 -2.33 10.97
C PHE A 107 12.47 -3.19 9.74
N ALA A 108 13.73 -3.17 9.29
CA ALA A 108 14.20 -3.99 8.18
C ALA A 108 14.14 -5.50 8.51
N ALA A 109 14.47 -5.89 9.75
CA ALA A 109 14.42 -7.28 10.18
C ALA A 109 12.99 -7.86 10.16
N VAL A 110 11.97 -7.09 10.54
CA VAL A 110 10.56 -7.51 10.47
C VAL A 110 10.15 -7.84 9.05
N GLY A 111 10.41 -6.93 8.10
CA GLY A 111 10.07 -7.15 6.69
C GLY A 111 10.93 -8.23 6.03
N GLY A 112 12.23 -8.25 6.34
CA GLY A 112 13.17 -9.25 5.83
C GLY A 112 12.84 -10.67 6.29
N LEU A 113 12.52 -10.83 7.59
CA LEU A 113 12.14 -12.14 8.16
C LEU A 113 10.81 -12.64 7.57
N GLU A 114 9.84 -11.77 7.37
CA GLU A 114 8.59 -12.11 6.69
C GLU A 114 8.85 -12.56 5.25
N SER A 115 9.59 -11.77 4.48
CA SER A 115 9.83 -12.04 3.05
C SER A 115 10.65 -13.32 2.85
N ALA A 116 11.72 -13.51 3.62
CA ALA A 116 12.53 -14.72 3.60
C ALA A 116 11.74 -15.95 4.07
N GLY A 117 11.00 -15.82 5.16
CA GLY A 117 10.13 -16.86 5.69
C GLY A 117 9.05 -17.28 4.69
N ARG A 118 8.43 -16.32 4.00
CA ARG A 118 7.44 -16.59 2.95
C ARG A 118 8.04 -17.37 1.80
N LEU A 119 9.22 -16.95 1.31
CA LEU A 119 9.92 -17.66 0.24
C LEU A 119 10.24 -19.10 0.64
N ILE A 120 10.82 -19.30 1.81
CA ILE A 120 11.21 -20.63 2.31
C ILE A 120 9.98 -21.52 2.49
N LEU A 121 8.93 -21.00 3.17
CA LEU A 121 7.73 -21.79 3.45
C LEU A 121 6.91 -22.07 2.19
N MET A 122 6.83 -21.15 1.24
CA MET A 122 6.18 -21.40 -0.05
C MET A 122 6.91 -22.49 -0.83
N PHE A 123 8.25 -22.45 -0.85
CA PHE A 123 9.05 -23.47 -1.53
C PHE A 123 8.91 -24.83 -0.85
N ALA A 124 8.97 -24.85 0.48
CA ALA A 124 8.77 -26.07 1.27
C ALA A 124 7.35 -26.65 1.08
N ALA A 125 6.32 -25.80 1.10
CA ALA A 125 4.94 -26.23 0.88
C ALA A 125 4.73 -26.81 -0.53
N ALA A 126 5.32 -26.19 -1.55
CA ALA A 126 5.24 -26.69 -2.93
C ALA A 126 5.88 -28.06 -3.10
N LEU A 127 6.95 -28.36 -2.35
CA LEU A 127 7.65 -29.64 -2.44
C LEU A 127 7.06 -30.72 -1.52
N MET A 128 6.63 -30.36 -0.31
CA MET A 128 6.27 -31.35 0.73
C MET A 128 4.76 -31.52 0.91
N ILE A 129 3.98 -30.46 0.67
CA ILE A 129 2.52 -30.41 0.84
C ILE A 129 1.92 -29.66 -0.33
N PRO A 130 1.93 -30.22 -1.55
CA PRO A 130 1.45 -29.53 -2.76
C PRO A 130 -0.09 -29.46 -2.78
N SER A 131 -0.64 -28.77 -1.79
CA SER A 131 -2.08 -28.52 -1.64
C SER A 131 -2.34 -27.02 -1.56
N LEU A 132 -3.53 -26.60 -1.98
CA LEU A 132 -3.93 -25.20 -1.89
C LEU A 132 -3.85 -24.68 -0.45
N ALA A 133 -4.34 -25.46 0.52
CA ALA A 133 -4.27 -25.10 1.93
C ALA A 133 -2.82 -24.98 2.46
N GLY A 134 -1.90 -25.82 2.00
CA GLY A 134 -0.48 -25.72 2.32
C GLY A 134 0.15 -24.42 1.82
N LEU A 135 -0.17 -24.01 0.59
CA LEU A 135 0.30 -22.76 0.00
C LEU A 135 -0.34 -21.52 0.66
N GLU A 136 -1.63 -21.59 1.01
CA GLU A 136 -2.32 -20.54 1.76
C GLU A 136 -1.67 -20.34 3.14
N ALA A 137 -1.44 -21.43 3.88
CA ALA A 137 -0.75 -21.39 5.17
C ALA A 137 0.67 -20.83 5.04
N ALA A 138 1.44 -21.25 4.03
CA ALA A 138 2.78 -20.75 3.76
C ALA A 138 2.81 -19.24 3.45
N THR A 139 1.69 -18.67 3.00
CA THR A 139 1.56 -17.24 2.77
C THR A 139 1.34 -16.47 4.07
N VAL A 140 0.57 -17.03 5.01
CA VAL A 140 0.13 -16.34 6.24
C VAL A 140 1.07 -16.56 7.43
N VAL A 141 1.62 -17.77 7.60
CA VAL A 141 2.53 -18.08 8.71
C VAL A 141 3.69 -17.09 8.84
N PRO A 142 4.35 -16.65 7.75
CA PRO A 142 5.44 -15.66 7.84
C PRO A 142 5.02 -14.32 8.43
N MET A 143 3.75 -13.94 8.31
CA MET A 143 3.22 -12.72 8.93
C MET A 143 3.28 -12.75 10.46
N GLY A 144 3.45 -13.94 11.06
CA GLY A 144 3.63 -14.11 12.51
C GLY A 144 5.10 -14.13 12.97
N LEU A 145 6.08 -14.20 12.07
CA LEU A 145 7.50 -14.33 12.43
C LEU A 145 8.05 -13.13 13.22
N TRP A 146 7.43 -11.96 13.09
CA TRP A 146 7.75 -10.79 13.92
C TRP A 146 7.60 -11.06 15.42
N LEU A 147 6.76 -12.03 15.83
CA LEU A 147 6.61 -12.44 17.22
C LEU A 147 7.95 -12.94 17.81
N ILE A 148 8.76 -13.61 17.01
CA ILE A 148 10.09 -14.06 17.43
C ILE A 148 10.91 -12.83 17.84
N LEU A 149 10.96 -11.79 17.01
CA LEU A 149 11.66 -10.55 17.31
C LEU A 149 11.06 -9.83 18.53
N ALA A 150 9.73 -9.82 18.64
CA ALA A 150 9.01 -9.19 19.73
C ALA A 150 9.23 -9.87 21.10
N LEU A 151 9.50 -11.18 21.11
CA LEU A 151 9.71 -11.96 22.34
C LEU A 151 11.19 -12.09 22.70
N VAL A 152 12.05 -12.32 21.71
CA VAL A 152 13.48 -12.63 21.92
C VAL A 152 14.30 -11.36 22.13
N THR A 153 14.02 -10.28 21.37
CA THR A 153 14.84 -9.07 21.45
C THR A 153 14.33 -8.09 22.53
N VAL A 154 15.24 -7.48 23.28
CA VAL A 154 14.92 -6.40 24.25
C VAL A 154 14.19 -5.26 23.53
N SER A 155 14.61 -4.95 22.34
CA SER A 155 14.02 -3.90 21.52
C SER A 155 12.63 -4.26 21.00
N GLY A 156 12.40 -5.52 20.64
CA GLY A 156 11.08 -6.00 20.22
C GLY A 156 10.05 -6.00 21.36
N ARG A 157 10.50 -6.30 22.58
CA ARG A 157 9.62 -6.24 23.78
C ARG A 157 9.05 -4.84 24.05
N ARG A 158 9.69 -3.78 23.57
CA ARG A 158 9.16 -2.41 23.67
C ARG A 158 7.86 -2.20 22.89
N LEU A 159 7.58 -3.03 21.88
CA LEU A 159 6.28 -3.03 21.21
C LEU A 159 5.11 -3.06 22.20
N TRP A 160 5.19 -3.93 23.21
CA TRP A 160 4.11 -4.16 24.18
C TRP A 160 3.83 -2.96 25.09
N VAL A 161 4.81 -2.08 25.25
CA VAL A 161 4.72 -0.88 26.12
C VAL A 161 4.71 0.43 25.33
N ALA A 162 4.82 0.37 24.01
CA ALA A 162 4.82 1.56 23.16
C ALA A 162 3.49 2.32 23.28
N ARG A 163 3.60 3.65 23.46
CA ARG A 163 2.46 4.56 23.65
C ARG A 163 2.42 5.59 22.52
N ALA A 164 1.20 5.94 22.11
CA ALA A 164 0.94 7.04 21.21
C ALA A 164 0.91 8.38 21.93
N ASP A 165 1.10 9.45 21.19
CA ASP A 165 0.99 10.84 21.68
C ASP A 165 -0.46 11.33 21.89
N VAL A 166 -1.43 10.50 21.53
CA VAL A 166 -2.87 10.86 21.50
C VAL A 166 -3.73 9.81 22.24
N PRO A 167 -4.94 10.19 22.69
CA PRO A 167 -5.88 9.27 23.31
C PRO A 167 -6.39 8.21 22.32
N ALA A 168 -6.88 7.08 22.84
CA ALA A 168 -7.31 5.92 22.05
C ALA A 168 -8.30 6.28 20.93
N ARG A 169 -9.31 7.10 21.22
CA ARG A 169 -10.32 7.53 20.25
C ARG A 169 -9.69 8.22 19.05
N ARG A 170 -8.76 9.14 19.29
CA ARG A 170 -8.08 9.88 18.22
C ARG A 170 -7.13 8.99 17.43
N LEU A 171 -6.40 8.11 18.12
CA LEU A 171 -5.54 7.11 17.47
C LEU A 171 -6.36 6.20 16.56
N THR A 172 -7.48 5.65 17.05
CA THR A 172 -8.40 4.81 16.26
C THR A 172 -8.90 5.55 15.03
N THR A 173 -9.39 6.78 15.19
CA THR A 173 -9.88 7.58 14.05
C THR A 173 -8.81 7.81 13.01
N ASN A 174 -7.60 8.14 13.42
CA ASN A 174 -6.47 8.37 12.50
C ASN A 174 -6.05 7.07 11.79
N ILE A 175 -6.04 5.93 12.49
CA ILE A 175 -5.77 4.62 11.89
C ILE A 175 -6.86 4.28 10.87
N LEU A 176 -8.14 4.53 11.15
CA LEU A 176 -9.23 4.28 10.21
C LEU A 176 -9.14 5.15 8.96
N TRP A 177 -8.79 6.43 9.07
CA TRP A 177 -8.52 7.29 7.91
C TRP A 177 -7.36 6.77 7.07
N SER A 178 -6.26 6.37 7.72
CA SER A 178 -5.11 5.78 7.02
C SER A 178 -5.47 4.44 6.37
N PHE A 179 -6.31 3.63 7.01
CA PHE A 179 -6.82 2.37 6.46
C PHE A 179 -7.69 2.61 5.23
N LEU A 180 -8.62 3.56 5.29
CA LEU A 180 -9.48 3.90 4.15
C LEU A 180 -8.68 4.37 2.94
N SER A 181 -7.66 5.19 3.16
CA SER A 181 -6.73 5.63 2.11
C SER A 181 -5.96 4.45 1.50
N SER A 182 -5.46 3.54 2.36
CA SER A 182 -4.74 2.35 1.92
C SER A 182 -5.65 1.35 1.20
N ALA A 183 -6.91 1.23 1.63
CA ALA A 183 -7.90 0.37 0.98
C ALA A 183 -8.21 0.88 -0.44
N ALA A 184 -8.43 2.19 -0.60
CA ALA A 184 -8.63 2.78 -1.93
C ALA A 184 -7.42 2.57 -2.86
N ALA A 185 -6.20 2.72 -2.32
CA ALA A 185 -4.97 2.42 -3.06
C ALA A 185 -4.87 0.93 -3.43
N ALA A 186 -5.23 0.03 -2.51
CA ALA A 186 -5.17 -1.42 -2.73
C ALA A 186 -6.15 -1.87 -3.82
N VAL A 187 -7.34 -1.26 -3.92
CA VAL A 187 -8.29 -1.54 -5.02
C VAL A 187 -7.65 -1.29 -6.38
N LEU A 188 -6.92 -0.20 -6.54
CA LEU A 188 -6.23 0.12 -7.78
C LEU A 188 -4.97 -0.73 -8.01
N MET A 189 -4.19 -0.96 -6.96
CA MET A 189 -2.89 -1.63 -7.08
C MET A 189 -3.01 -3.15 -7.18
N MET A 190 -3.96 -3.75 -6.46
CA MET A 190 -4.06 -5.20 -6.33
C MET A 190 -5.47 -5.74 -6.66
N GLY A 191 -6.52 -4.92 -6.47
CA GLY A 191 -7.90 -5.34 -6.64
C GLY A 191 -8.38 -5.35 -8.08
N PHE A 192 -7.72 -4.66 -9.01
CA PHE A 192 -8.19 -4.52 -10.39
C PHE A 192 -8.41 -5.85 -11.13
N PRO A 193 -7.58 -6.90 -10.98
CA PRO A 193 -7.87 -8.23 -11.53
C PRO A 193 -9.21 -8.81 -11.09
N ASN A 194 -9.57 -8.63 -9.81
CA ASN A 194 -10.86 -9.08 -9.27
C ASN A 194 -12.02 -8.25 -9.83
N VAL A 195 -11.81 -6.97 -10.10
CA VAL A 195 -12.79 -6.09 -10.77
C VAL A 195 -13.06 -6.58 -12.18
N LEU A 196 -12.04 -6.90 -12.96
CA LEU A 196 -12.18 -7.45 -14.30
C LEU A 196 -12.92 -8.80 -14.27
N LYS A 197 -12.58 -9.68 -13.30
CA LYS A 197 -13.30 -10.95 -13.11
C LYS A 197 -14.79 -10.71 -12.82
N ALA A 198 -15.11 -9.77 -11.94
CA ALA A 198 -16.48 -9.43 -11.57
C ALA A 198 -17.27 -8.74 -12.70
N SER A 199 -16.60 -8.20 -13.72
CA SER A 199 -17.28 -7.60 -14.90
C SER A 199 -17.82 -8.62 -15.93
N GLY A 200 -17.85 -9.91 -15.60
CA GLY A 200 -18.31 -11.00 -16.47
C GLY A 200 -17.24 -11.52 -17.46
N ALA A 201 -16.05 -10.95 -17.46
CA ALA A 201 -14.96 -11.37 -18.35
C ALA A 201 -14.45 -12.80 -18.06
N ALA A 202 -14.66 -13.31 -16.84
CA ALA A 202 -14.28 -14.65 -16.47
C ALA A 202 -15.09 -15.73 -17.22
N GLU A 203 -16.33 -15.41 -17.56
CA GLU A 203 -17.24 -16.32 -18.27
C GLU A 203 -17.14 -16.17 -19.79
N SER A 204 -17.01 -14.92 -20.27
CA SER A 204 -17.00 -14.61 -21.69
C SER A 204 -15.64 -14.80 -22.38
N GLU A 205 -14.55 -14.40 -21.69
CA GLU A 205 -13.20 -14.35 -22.26
C GLU A 205 -12.12 -14.83 -21.27
N PRO A 206 -12.18 -16.08 -20.74
CA PRO A 206 -11.33 -16.53 -19.65
C PRO A 206 -9.83 -16.52 -19.99
N VAL A 207 -9.44 -16.85 -21.21
CA VAL A 207 -8.03 -16.86 -21.66
C VAL A 207 -7.50 -15.43 -21.78
N VAL A 208 -8.27 -14.52 -22.38
CA VAL A 208 -7.91 -13.10 -22.49
C VAL A 208 -7.76 -12.49 -21.11
N LEU A 209 -8.69 -12.79 -20.19
CA LEU A 209 -8.65 -12.31 -18.80
C LEU A 209 -7.40 -12.80 -18.07
N GLY A 210 -7.10 -14.10 -18.14
CA GLY A 210 -5.91 -14.68 -17.49
C GLY A 210 -4.63 -14.06 -18.00
N THR A 211 -4.46 -13.96 -19.30
CA THR A 211 -3.31 -13.34 -19.95
C THR A 211 -3.19 -11.86 -19.59
N LEU A 212 -4.30 -11.12 -19.58
CA LEU A 212 -4.32 -9.71 -19.23
C LEU A 212 -3.94 -9.47 -17.77
N ILE A 213 -4.38 -10.31 -16.84
CA ILE A 213 -3.99 -10.24 -15.41
C ILE A 213 -2.48 -10.43 -15.25
N LEU A 214 -1.90 -11.40 -15.96
CA LEU A 214 -0.45 -11.61 -15.98
C LEU A 214 0.28 -10.40 -16.58
N ALA A 215 -0.21 -9.88 -17.72
CA ALA A 215 0.35 -8.71 -18.37
C ALA A 215 0.34 -7.48 -17.45
N ILE A 216 -0.77 -7.20 -16.76
CA ILE A 216 -0.88 -6.11 -15.79
C ILE A 216 0.12 -6.28 -14.65
N SER A 217 0.26 -7.50 -14.12
CA SER A 217 1.17 -7.78 -12.99
C SER A 217 2.62 -7.57 -13.37
N ILE A 218 3.05 -8.09 -14.53
CA ILE A 218 4.43 -8.00 -15.02
C ILE A 218 4.78 -6.57 -15.40
N THR A 219 3.92 -5.88 -16.14
CA THR A 219 4.18 -4.52 -16.62
C THR A 219 4.19 -3.50 -15.49
N ARG A 220 3.50 -3.77 -14.38
CA ARG A 220 3.43 -2.89 -13.21
C ARG A 220 4.65 -3.02 -12.30
N SER A 221 5.16 -4.22 -12.11
CA SER A 221 6.21 -4.52 -11.13
C SER A 221 7.50 -3.72 -11.30
N PRO A 222 8.07 -3.54 -12.51
CA PRO A 222 9.32 -2.79 -12.70
C PRO A 222 9.24 -1.31 -12.30
N ILE A 223 8.06 -0.71 -12.36
CA ILE A 223 7.83 0.69 -11.99
C ILE A 223 7.47 0.81 -10.50
N MET A 224 6.57 -0.06 -10.02
CA MET A 224 6.01 0.05 -8.68
C MET A 224 6.96 -0.39 -7.58
N ILE A 225 7.78 -1.43 -7.79
CA ILE A 225 8.71 -1.93 -6.77
C ILE A 225 9.75 -0.86 -6.41
N PRO A 226 10.50 -0.25 -7.37
CA PRO A 226 11.39 0.84 -7.04
C PRO A 226 10.69 2.05 -6.41
N LEU A 227 9.52 2.43 -6.94
CA LEU A 227 8.78 3.57 -6.39
C LEU A 227 8.41 3.36 -4.91
N GLN A 228 7.95 2.17 -4.54
CA GLN A 228 7.63 1.84 -3.14
C GLN A 228 8.88 1.85 -2.25
N ALA A 229 9.99 1.34 -2.73
CA ALA A 229 11.27 1.37 -2.00
C ALA A 229 11.74 2.81 -1.73
N PHE A 230 11.53 3.73 -2.67
CA PHE A 230 11.93 5.13 -2.56
C PHE A 230 10.87 6.06 -1.96
N GLN A 231 9.71 5.56 -1.57
CA GLN A 231 8.60 6.36 -1.04
C GLN A 231 9.00 7.24 0.15
N GLY A 232 9.74 6.69 1.11
CA GLY A 232 10.23 7.45 2.27
C GLY A 232 11.19 8.58 1.90
N VAL A 233 12.05 8.34 0.90
CA VAL A 233 12.96 9.36 0.36
C VAL A 233 12.20 10.48 -0.34
N ALA A 234 11.18 10.14 -1.13
CA ALA A 234 10.34 11.12 -1.80
C ALA A 234 9.59 12.02 -0.80
N VAL A 235 8.97 11.44 0.22
CA VAL A 235 8.30 12.20 1.29
C VAL A 235 9.28 13.13 1.99
N SER A 236 10.48 12.64 2.35
CA SER A 236 11.52 13.47 2.97
C SER A 236 11.98 14.63 2.09
N ALA A 237 12.10 14.41 0.79
CA ALA A 237 12.47 15.45 -0.17
C ALA A 237 11.38 16.54 -0.28
N PHE A 238 10.11 16.15 -0.32
CA PHE A 238 8.98 17.09 -0.33
C PHE A 238 8.85 17.87 0.97
N LEU A 239 9.11 17.24 2.12
CA LEU A 239 9.12 17.91 3.43
C LEU A 239 10.16 19.04 3.49
N LYS A 240 11.34 18.84 2.91
CA LYS A 240 12.39 19.88 2.83
C LYS A 240 11.98 21.08 1.97
N GLN A 241 11.09 20.88 1.01
CA GLN A 241 10.62 21.90 0.05
C GLN A 241 9.11 22.21 0.21
N ARG A 242 8.59 22.07 1.42
CA ARG A 242 7.16 22.22 1.73
C ARG A 242 6.55 23.60 1.36
N HIS A 243 7.38 24.64 1.22
CA HIS A 243 6.94 25.98 0.81
C HIS A 243 6.66 26.11 -0.70
N ARG A 244 7.21 25.20 -1.52
CA ARG A 244 6.97 25.14 -2.97
C ARG A 244 6.78 23.68 -3.43
N PRO A 245 5.73 23.00 -2.93
CA PRO A 245 5.58 21.55 -3.14
C PRO A 245 5.39 21.20 -4.61
N VAL A 246 4.66 22.02 -5.37
CA VAL A 246 4.43 21.80 -6.81
C VAL A 246 5.74 21.92 -7.60
N ALA A 247 6.57 22.93 -7.31
CA ALA A 247 7.88 23.08 -7.96
C ALA A 247 8.82 21.90 -7.65
N ALA A 248 8.79 21.40 -6.40
CA ALA A 248 9.54 20.22 -5.99
C ALA A 248 9.10 18.95 -6.72
N PHE A 249 7.80 18.89 -7.11
CA PHE A 249 7.21 17.73 -7.77
C PHE A 249 7.63 17.59 -9.25
N ILE A 250 7.88 18.69 -9.96
CA ILE A 250 8.08 18.70 -11.42
C ILE A 250 9.20 17.75 -11.87
N LYS A 251 10.38 17.82 -11.24
CA LYS A 251 11.54 16.99 -11.64
C LYS A 251 11.29 15.48 -11.41
N PRO A 252 10.84 15.02 -10.24
CA PRO A 252 10.48 13.62 -10.03
C PRO A 252 9.36 13.15 -10.97
N ALA A 253 8.35 14.01 -11.21
CA ALA A 253 7.26 13.69 -12.13
C ALA A 253 7.76 13.49 -13.57
N ALA A 254 8.60 14.40 -14.06
CA ALA A 254 9.21 14.29 -15.39
C ALA A 254 10.04 13.00 -15.51
N ALA A 255 10.79 12.62 -14.47
CA ALA A 255 11.54 11.38 -14.45
C ALA A 255 10.62 10.15 -14.53
N VAL A 256 9.53 10.11 -13.77
CA VAL A 256 8.54 9.02 -13.82
C VAL A 256 7.92 8.90 -15.22
N VAL A 257 7.53 10.03 -15.82
CA VAL A 257 6.95 10.05 -17.18
C VAL A 257 7.98 9.60 -18.23
N ALA A 258 9.21 10.06 -18.14
CA ALA A 258 10.28 9.67 -19.07
C ALA A 258 10.60 8.17 -18.97
N VAL A 259 10.79 7.65 -17.76
CA VAL A 259 10.99 6.20 -17.51
C VAL A 259 9.79 5.40 -18.00
N GLY A 260 8.57 5.90 -17.74
CA GLY A 260 7.35 5.28 -18.22
C GLY A 260 7.25 5.22 -19.74
N ALA A 261 7.59 6.31 -20.43
CA ALA A 261 7.56 6.38 -21.90
C ALA A 261 8.62 5.44 -22.52
N VAL A 262 9.84 5.46 -22.01
CA VAL A 262 10.92 4.56 -22.47
C VAL A 262 10.55 3.11 -22.18
N GLY A 263 10.03 2.82 -20.99
CA GLY A 263 9.56 1.48 -20.62
C GLY A 263 8.39 1.01 -21.49
N ALA A 264 7.45 1.90 -21.82
CA ALA A 264 6.32 1.59 -22.71
C ALA A 264 6.81 1.27 -24.14
N LEU A 265 7.77 2.03 -24.66
CA LEU A 265 8.38 1.75 -25.95
C LEU A 265 9.13 0.41 -25.94
N ALA A 266 9.90 0.14 -24.90
CA ALA A 266 10.59 -1.15 -24.74
C ALA A 266 9.58 -2.32 -24.64
N ALA A 267 8.50 -2.15 -23.90
CA ALA A 267 7.44 -3.16 -23.79
C ALA A 267 6.67 -3.35 -25.11
N TYR A 268 6.48 -2.29 -25.87
CA TYR A 268 5.91 -2.39 -27.21
C TYR A 268 6.78 -3.20 -28.16
N LEU A 269 8.09 -2.98 -28.17
CA LEU A 269 9.03 -3.61 -29.11
C LEU A 269 9.42 -5.04 -28.67
N LEU A 270 9.74 -5.22 -27.40
CA LEU A 270 10.32 -6.47 -26.87
C LEU A 270 9.31 -7.29 -26.05
N GLY A 271 8.26 -6.63 -25.57
CA GLY A 271 7.29 -7.24 -24.68
C GLY A 271 6.66 -8.54 -25.20
N PRO A 272 6.13 -8.59 -26.42
CA PRO A 272 5.51 -9.80 -26.97
C PRO A 272 6.46 -11.00 -27.00
N LEU A 273 7.73 -10.76 -27.38
CA LEU A 273 8.76 -11.81 -27.43
C LEU A 273 9.07 -12.32 -26.02
N LEU A 274 9.33 -11.43 -25.07
CA LEU A 274 9.68 -11.78 -23.69
C LEU A 274 8.51 -12.45 -22.98
N PHE A 275 7.29 -11.93 -23.19
CA PHE A 275 6.08 -12.45 -22.58
C PHE A 275 5.80 -13.88 -23.08
N ARG A 276 5.92 -14.13 -24.38
CA ARG A 276 5.74 -15.46 -24.98
C ARG A 276 6.82 -16.46 -24.54
N LEU A 277 8.04 -16.00 -24.32
CA LEU A 277 9.15 -16.85 -23.84
C LEU A 277 8.89 -17.34 -22.41
N ILE A 278 8.35 -16.48 -21.55
CA ILE A 278 8.13 -16.79 -20.13
C ILE A 278 6.77 -17.47 -19.91
N TYR A 279 5.75 -17.05 -20.66
CA TYR A 279 4.36 -17.50 -20.57
C TYR A 279 3.84 -17.88 -21.94
N PRO A 280 4.24 -19.04 -22.48
CA PRO A 280 3.76 -19.47 -23.79
C PRO A 280 2.24 -19.70 -23.78
N PRO A 281 1.53 -19.39 -24.88
CA PRO A 281 0.11 -19.66 -25.00
C PRO A 281 -0.20 -21.16 -24.93
N ALA A 282 -1.35 -21.50 -24.36
CA ALA A 282 -1.86 -22.84 -24.43
C ALA A 282 -2.29 -23.17 -25.89
N ALA A 283 -2.21 -24.42 -26.26
CA ALA A 283 -2.60 -24.86 -27.60
C ALA A 283 -4.06 -24.48 -27.91
N GLY A 284 -4.28 -23.82 -29.06
CA GLY A 284 -5.59 -23.34 -29.50
C GLY A 284 -6.07 -22.01 -28.87
N ALA A 285 -5.21 -21.37 -28.07
CA ALA A 285 -5.54 -20.08 -27.38
C ALA A 285 -4.75 -18.90 -27.95
N GLU A 286 -4.05 -19.05 -29.06
CA GLU A 286 -3.10 -18.09 -29.62
C GLU A 286 -3.75 -16.72 -29.89
N SER A 287 -4.91 -16.67 -30.53
CA SER A 287 -5.56 -15.39 -30.88
C SER A 287 -6.01 -14.62 -29.66
N ALA A 288 -6.58 -15.31 -28.65
CA ALA A 288 -6.98 -14.70 -27.38
C ALA A 288 -5.79 -14.23 -26.57
N TYR A 289 -4.69 -14.99 -26.60
CA TYR A 289 -3.43 -14.62 -26.00
C TYR A 289 -2.83 -13.37 -26.66
N GLU A 290 -2.75 -13.33 -28.00
CA GLU A 290 -2.20 -12.20 -28.74
C GLU A 290 -2.95 -10.90 -28.50
N ALA A 291 -4.26 -10.94 -28.31
CA ALA A 291 -5.06 -9.77 -27.96
C ALA A 291 -4.57 -9.11 -26.68
N ALA A 292 -4.22 -9.89 -25.64
CA ALA A 292 -3.79 -9.40 -24.35
C ALA A 292 -2.26 -9.18 -24.25
N ALA A 293 -1.45 -9.90 -25.04
CA ALA A 293 0.01 -9.87 -25.02
C ALA A 293 0.64 -9.12 -26.21
N SER A 294 -0.16 -8.38 -27.00
CA SER A 294 0.37 -7.55 -28.10
C SER A 294 1.29 -6.42 -27.61
N GLY A 295 2.18 -5.96 -28.48
CA GLY A 295 3.07 -4.83 -28.17
C GLY A 295 2.29 -3.58 -27.74
N ILE A 296 1.19 -3.28 -28.43
CA ILE A 296 0.32 -2.14 -28.09
C ILE A 296 -0.24 -2.30 -26.67
N THR A 297 -0.75 -3.49 -26.33
CA THR A 297 -1.30 -3.78 -24.99
C THR A 297 -0.23 -3.64 -23.91
N LEU A 298 0.92 -4.29 -24.08
CA LEU A 298 2.00 -4.28 -23.09
C LEU A 298 2.59 -2.87 -22.92
N GLY A 299 2.81 -2.15 -24.02
CA GLY A 299 3.27 -0.75 -23.97
C GLY A 299 2.27 0.16 -23.25
N ALA A 300 0.99 0.05 -23.58
CA ALA A 300 -0.06 0.84 -22.93
C ALA A 300 -0.20 0.52 -21.44
N LEU A 301 -0.07 -0.75 -21.03
CA LEU A 301 -0.10 -1.17 -19.62
C LEU A 301 1.12 -0.64 -18.84
N VAL A 302 2.32 -0.62 -19.43
CA VAL A 302 3.50 0.01 -18.81
C VAL A 302 3.27 1.50 -18.64
N PHE A 303 2.73 2.19 -19.66
CA PHE A 303 2.43 3.62 -19.54
C PHE A 303 1.34 3.90 -18.50
N ALA A 304 0.27 3.11 -18.44
CA ALA A 304 -0.74 3.19 -17.38
C ALA A 304 -0.14 2.97 -15.97
N SER A 305 0.84 2.08 -15.85
CA SER A 305 1.59 1.88 -14.61
C SER A 305 2.42 3.09 -14.22
N ALA A 306 2.99 3.82 -15.20
CA ALA A 306 3.68 5.08 -14.95
C ALA A 306 2.72 6.20 -14.52
N LEU A 307 1.50 6.25 -15.05
CA LEU A 307 0.45 7.18 -14.59
C LEU A 307 0.03 6.89 -13.14
N LEU A 308 -0.09 5.62 -12.78
CA LEU A 308 -0.34 5.22 -11.38
C LEU A 308 0.83 5.58 -10.47
N ALA A 309 2.07 5.45 -10.96
CA ALA A 309 3.27 5.89 -10.24
C ALA A 309 3.29 7.40 -10.02
N LEU A 310 2.91 8.18 -11.04
CA LEU A 310 2.78 9.63 -10.96
C LEU A 310 1.73 10.05 -9.93
N MET A 311 0.59 9.38 -9.92
CA MET A 311 -0.46 9.58 -8.91
C MET A 311 0.04 9.24 -7.51
N THR A 312 0.75 8.13 -7.34
CA THR A 312 1.35 7.72 -6.05
C THR A 312 2.34 8.78 -5.56
N LEU A 313 3.18 9.30 -6.44
CA LEU A 313 4.15 10.35 -6.12
C LEU A 313 3.45 11.66 -5.70
N SER A 314 2.37 12.07 -6.38
CA SER A 314 1.57 13.24 -6.00
C SER A 314 0.85 13.03 -4.65
N GLY A 315 0.42 11.82 -4.35
CA GLY A 315 -0.10 11.45 -3.04
C GLY A 315 0.95 11.61 -1.94
N ASN A 316 2.19 11.16 -2.18
CA ASN A 316 3.30 11.35 -1.24
C ASN A 316 3.60 12.84 -0.99
N MET A 317 3.49 13.69 -2.03
CA MET A 317 3.58 15.14 -1.88
C MET A 317 2.45 15.68 -1.00
N ALA A 318 1.20 15.27 -1.21
CA ALA A 318 0.07 15.70 -0.39
C ALA A 318 0.25 15.31 1.09
N LEU A 319 0.77 14.11 1.38
CA LEU A 319 1.11 13.67 2.74
C LEU A 319 2.23 14.52 3.35
N ALA A 320 3.27 14.84 2.58
CA ALA A 320 4.40 15.65 3.05
C ALA A 320 3.96 17.07 3.48
N VAL A 321 2.96 17.65 2.81
CA VAL A 321 2.38 18.95 3.20
C VAL A 321 1.18 18.83 4.15
N ASN A 322 1.01 17.66 4.78
CA ASN A 322 -0.02 17.37 5.79
C ASN A 322 -1.48 17.45 5.28
N GLN A 323 -1.68 17.23 3.99
CA GLN A 323 -2.99 17.28 3.32
C GLN A 323 -3.62 15.88 3.18
N HIS A 324 -3.88 15.23 4.33
CA HIS A 324 -4.42 13.85 4.38
C HIS A 324 -5.77 13.70 3.67
N ARG A 325 -6.64 14.73 3.72
CA ARG A 325 -7.95 14.70 3.04
C ARG A 325 -7.80 14.70 1.52
N ILE A 326 -6.86 15.50 1.02
CA ILE A 326 -6.56 15.57 -0.42
C ILE A 326 -5.97 14.25 -0.89
N TYR A 327 -5.04 13.68 -0.11
CA TYR A 327 -4.49 12.34 -0.36
C TYR A 327 -5.60 11.29 -0.50
N LEU A 328 -6.51 11.21 0.49
CA LEU A 328 -7.63 10.27 0.44
C LEU A 328 -8.55 10.53 -0.76
N ALA A 329 -8.93 11.80 -0.99
CA ALA A 329 -9.83 12.17 -2.08
C ALA A 329 -9.28 11.72 -3.45
N GLY A 330 -7.99 11.93 -3.71
CA GLY A 330 -7.36 11.48 -4.95
C GLY A 330 -7.45 9.97 -5.15
N TRP A 331 -7.16 9.16 -4.11
CA TRP A 331 -7.25 7.70 -4.19
C TRP A 331 -8.70 7.21 -4.38
N VAL A 332 -9.65 7.84 -3.68
CA VAL A 332 -11.08 7.48 -3.81
C VAL A 332 -11.61 7.82 -5.20
N VAL A 333 -11.28 9.02 -5.71
CA VAL A 333 -11.69 9.42 -7.07
C VAL A 333 -11.07 8.50 -8.11
N ALA A 334 -9.78 8.21 -8.01
CA ALA A 334 -9.12 7.29 -8.93
C ALA A 334 -9.75 5.90 -8.92
N ALA A 335 -10.02 5.34 -7.73
CA ALA A 335 -10.67 4.04 -7.59
C ALA A 335 -12.08 4.07 -8.18
N ALA A 336 -12.90 5.07 -7.84
CA ALA A 336 -14.26 5.21 -8.34
C ALA A 336 -14.29 5.32 -9.87
N VAL A 337 -13.42 6.15 -10.47
CA VAL A 337 -13.33 6.31 -11.92
C VAL A 337 -12.87 5.00 -12.58
N THR A 338 -11.82 4.36 -12.05
CA THR A 338 -11.34 3.08 -12.59
C THR A 338 -12.43 2.01 -12.57
N LEU A 339 -13.15 1.88 -11.44
CA LEU A 339 -14.26 0.93 -11.31
C LEU A 339 -15.37 1.26 -12.29
N SER A 340 -15.83 2.52 -12.35
CA SER A 340 -16.87 2.95 -13.26
C SER A 340 -16.53 2.64 -14.73
N LEU A 341 -15.31 2.95 -15.15
CA LEU A 341 -14.86 2.67 -16.53
C LEU A 341 -14.76 1.16 -16.81
N ALA A 342 -14.32 0.36 -15.84
CA ALA A 342 -14.22 -1.09 -16.00
C ALA A 342 -15.59 -1.76 -16.20
N PHE A 343 -16.68 -1.19 -15.68
CA PHE A 343 -18.02 -1.73 -15.81
C PHE A 343 -18.85 -1.05 -16.90
N LEU A 344 -18.68 0.25 -17.14
CA LEU A 344 -19.58 1.05 -17.97
C LEU A 344 -19.13 1.21 -19.42
N ILE A 345 -17.82 1.05 -19.72
CA ILE A 345 -17.36 1.20 -21.11
C ILE A 345 -17.80 -0.02 -21.95
N PRO A 346 -18.59 0.17 -23.02
CA PRO A 346 -18.98 -0.90 -23.93
C PRO A 346 -17.86 -1.18 -24.95
N ALA A 347 -16.72 -1.70 -24.48
CA ALA A 347 -15.56 -2.04 -25.29
C ALA A 347 -15.05 -3.44 -24.94
N PRO A 348 -14.28 -4.10 -25.84
CA PRO A 348 -13.59 -5.35 -25.55
C PRO A 348 -12.74 -5.24 -24.27
N LEU A 349 -12.49 -6.37 -23.61
CA LEU A 349 -11.87 -6.42 -22.28
C LEU A 349 -10.53 -5.67 -22.20
N VAL A 350 -9.64 -5.87 -23.18
CA VAL A 350 -8.28 -5.29 -23.18
C VAL A 350 -8.30 -3.75 -23.27
N PRO A 351 -8.91 -3.10 -24.28
CA PRO A 351 -8.96 -1.64 -24.34
C PRO A 351 -9.73 -1.04 -23.16
N ARG A 352 -10.80 -1.67 -22.70
CA ARG A 352 -11.55 -1.25 -21.50
C ARG A 352 -10.67 -1.21 -20.26
N ALA A 353 -9.86 -2.26 -20.04
CA ALA A 353 -8.93 -2.34 -18.93
C ALA A 353 -7.82 -1.26 -19.02
N ILE A 354 -7.25 -1.04 -20.21
CA ILE A 354 -6.22 -0.02 -20.43
C ILE A 354 -6.77 1.38 -20.12
N VAL A 355 -7.95 1.71 -20.65
CA VAL A 355 -8.58 3.02 -20.40
C VAL A 355 -8.87 3.21 -18.91
N ALA A 356 -9.43 2.20 -18.24
CA ALA A 356 -9.72 2.28 -16.83
C ALA A 356 -8.44 2.49 -15.98
N LEU A 357 -7.37 1.76 -16.29
CA LEU A 357 -6.08 1.86 -15.59
C LEU A 357 -5.29 3.14 -15.90
N ALA A 358 -5.57 3.79 -17.02
CA ALA A 358 -4.93 5.07 -17.37
C ALA A 358 -5.71 6.26 -16.80
N VAL A 359 -7.02 6.33 -17.06
CA VAL A 359 -7.87 7.50 -16.75
C VAL A 359 -8.08 7.64 -15.23
N GLY A 360 -8.33 6.54 -14.51
CA GLY A 360 -8.52 6.60 -13.07
C GLY A 360 -7.37 7.26 -12.32
N PRO A 361 -6.12 6.78 -12.48
CA PRO A 361 -4.95 7.42 -11.87
C PRO A 361 -4.74 8.88 -12.30
N VAL A 362 -5.03 9.23 -13.55
CA VAL A 362 -4.94 10.64 -14.02
C VAL A 362 -5.95 11.51 -13.27
N CYS A 363 -7.20 11.07 -13.10
CA CYS A 363 -8.19 11.81 -12.31
C CYS A 363 -7.75 12.01 -10.85
N GLY A 364 -7.23 10.94 -10.21
CA GLY A 364 -6.70 11.04 -8.85
C GLY A 364 -5.48 11.97 -8.74
N PHE A 365 -4.59 11.93 -9.72
CA PHE A 365 -3.45 12.83 -9.83
C PHE A 365 -3.90 14.31 -9.92
N VAL A 366 -4.88 14.60 -10.76
CA VAL A 366 -5.44 15.95 -10.90
C VAL A 366 -6.02 16.44 -9.56
N VAL A 367 -6.77 15.58 -8.84
CA VAL A 367 -7.29 15.92 -7.51
C VAL A 367 -6.17 16.27 -6.53
N HIS A 368 -5.08 15.49 -6.50
CA HIS A 368 -3.93 15.77 -5.65
C HIS A 368 -3.29 17.12 -6.02
N MET A 369 -3.03 17.37 -7.30
CA MET A 369 -2.34 18.57 -7.77
C MET A 369 -3.17 19.85 -7.51
N VAL A 370 -4.45 19.80 -7.85
CA VAL A 370 -5.38 20.94 -7.62
C VAL A 370 -5.53 21.18 -6.12
N GLY A 371 -5.77 20.15 -5.34
CA GLY A 371 -5.97 20.27 -3.90
C GLY A 371 -4.74 20.84 -3.19
N VAL A 372 -3.53 20.34 -3.49
CA VAL A 372 -2.29 20.86 -2.90
C VAL A 372 -2.03 22.31 -3.35
N SER A 373 -2.27 22.65 -4.62
CA SER A 373 -2.07 24.01 -5.14
C SER A 373 -3.00 25.02 -4.46
N LEU A 374 -4.26 24.67 -4.24
CA LEU A 374 -5.22 25.52 -3.54
C LEU A 374 -4.83 25.69 -2.06
N ALA A 375 -4.47 24.62 -1.38
CA ALA A 375 -4.05 24.67 0.01
C ALA A 375 -2.79 25.54 0.23
N SER A 376 -1.84 25.50 -0.70
CA SER A 376 -0.63 26.34 -0.64
C SER A 376 -0.95 27.84 -0.76
N ARG A 377 -1.84 28.21 -1.67
CA ARG A 377 -2.27 29.63 -1.84
C ARG A 377 -2.97 30.19 -0.60
N THR A 378 -3.82 29.39 0.04
CA THR A 378 -4.52 29.81 1.27
C THR A 378 -3.56 30.06 2.43
N GLN A 379 -2.44 29.34 2.49
CA GLN A 379 -1.42 29.57 3.52
C GLN A 379 -0.61 30.84 3.27
N GLU A 380 -0.35 31.20 2.02
CA GLU A 380 0.35 32.43 1.66
C GLU A 380 -0.49 33.69 2.01
N THR A 381 -1.81 33.67 1.72
CA THR A 381 -2.74 34.79 2.04
C THR A 381 -2.98 34.99 3.54
N HIS A 382 -2.71 34.02 4.39
CA HIS A 382 -2.81 34.17 5.86
C HIS A 382 -1.47 34.54 6.53
N ALA A 383 -0.38 34.54 5.78
CA ALA A 383 0.96 34.89 6.26
C ALA A 383 1.35 36.35 5.92
N GLU A 384 0.62 36.98 5.00
CA GLU A 384 0.62 38.44 4.72
C GLU A 384 -0.38 39.16 5.64
#